data_e389f87a55c7417daa623e9ff7accdd3
#
_entry.id   e389f87a55c7417daa623e9ff7accdd3
#
_cell.length_a   1.000
_cell.length_b   1.000
_cell.length_c   1.000
_cell.angle_alpha   90.00
_cell.angle_beta   90.00
_cell.angle_gamma   90.00
#
_symmetry.space_group_name_H-M   'P 1'
#
loop_
_entity.id
_entity.type
_entity.pdbx_description
1 polymer ?
#
loop_
_entity_poly.entity_id
_entity_poly.type
_entity_poly.pdbx_seq_one_letter_code
_entity_poly.pdbx_strand_id
1 'polypeptide(L)'
;DAVIQSDCVRVVTDAAGKPPTVPAGAEASAIRPVEPRLEDAFVALLREKRGTEGGRAVHALPPGRATAPVARREGPAVEVHGVNRKFGDFYAVRDVTFEVAAGEVFGLLGPNGAGKSTLFRILCGLLPPTSGTLRVAGLDLRHAAAAARSRIGYMSQRFSLYGNLSVRENLRFFSSAYNLSGARQRERTEWALEQFELAPLSEATSQDLSLGYKQRLAMACALMHEPDILFLDEPTSGVDPLARREFWSRINALAQSGVTIMVTTHFMEEAEYCDRLAIMAEGEVLALGVPSEIKRGQRSEGRPEPTMEEAFIALIEERGRKAPAA
;
A
#
# COMPACT_ATOMS: atom_id res chain seq x y z
N ASP A 1 -4.93 18.53 10.62
CA ASP A 1 -4.54 17.21 10.13
C ASP A 1 -4.05 17.30 8.69
N ALA A 2 -2.98 16.65 8.36
CA ALA A 2 -2.40 16.68 7.02
C ALA A 2 -2.21 15.25 6.52
N VAL A 3 -2.66 14.99 5.29
CA VAL A 3 -2.56 13.69 4.63
C VAL A 3 -1.90 13.88 3.26
N ILE A 4 -0.84 13.15 2.99
CA ILE A 4 -0.16 13.16 1.69
C ILE A 4 -1.00 12.34 0.70
N GLN A 5 -1.29 12.92 -0.46
CA GLN A 5 -2.03 12.28 -1.55
C GLN A 5 -1.26 12.52 -2.85
N SER A 6 -0.56 11.51 -3.35
CA SER A 6 0.20 11.58 -4.61
C SER A 6 0.99 12.90 -4.77
N ASP A 7 0.48 13.83 -5.56
CA ASP A 7 1.08 15.13 -5.92
C ASP A 7 0.63 16.29 -5.01
N CYS A 8 -0.18 16.06 -3.98
CA CYS A 8 -0.69 17.09 -3.09
C CYS A 8 -0.76 16.66 -1.62
N VAL A 9 -0.97 17.65 -0.75
CA VAL A 9 -1.23 17.41 0.68
C VAL A 9 -2.61 17.94 1.03
N ARG A 10 -3.49 17.03 1.46
CA ARG A 10 -4.82 17.41 1.97
C ARG A 10 -4.69 17.81 3.44
N VAL A 11 -5.10 19.04 3.75
CA VAL A 11 -5.06 19.56 5.12
C VAL A 11 -6.48 19.79 5.61
N VAL A 12 -6.81 19.19 6.76
CA VAL A 12 -8.07 19.45 7.47
C VAL A 12 -7.78 20.49 8.55
N THR A 13 -8.42 21.65 8.43
CA THR A 13 -8.34 22.75 9.41
C THR A 13 -9.54 22.71 10.35
N ASP A 14 -9.42 23.36 11.50
CA ASP A 14 -10.55 23.58 12.40
C ASP A 14 -11.57 24.58 11.83
N ALA A 15 -12.73 24.67 12.46
CA ALA A 15 -13.80 25.60 12.05
C ALA A 15 -13.41 27.09 12.15
N ALA A 16 -12.31 27.43 12.81
CA ALA A 16 -11.78 28.79 12.92
C ALA A 16 -11.03 29.25 11.66
N GLY A 17 -10.84 28.36 10.69
CA GLY A 17 -10.41 28.72 9.33
C GLY A 17 -9.03 29.34 9.20
N LYS A 18 -8.12 29.13 10.18
CA LYS A 18 -6.74 29.56 9.97
C LYS A 18 -6.14 28.79 8.80
N PRO A 19 -5.71 29.45 7.73
CA PRO A 19 -5.05 28.77 6.64
C PRO A 19 -3.83 28.00 7.17
N PRO A 20 -3.55 26.79 6.64
CA PRO A 20 -2.37 26.06 7.05
C PRO A 20 -1.11 26.90 6.77
N THR A 21 -0.13 26.80 7.66
CA THR A 21 1.18 27.43 7.41
C THR A 21 1.80 26.78 6.19
N VAL A 22 2.00 27.54 5.14
CA VAL A 22 2.63 27.07 3.90
C VAL A 22 4.08 26.72 4.21
N PRO A 23 4.56 25.51 3.90
CA PRO A 23 5.96 25.19 4.05
C PRO A 23 6.87 26.16 3.27
N ALA A 24 8.04 26.48 3.79
CA ALA A 24 8.98 27.35 3.11
C ALA A 24 9.34 26.76 1.73
N GLY A 25 9.05 27.52 0.67
CA GLY A 25 9.27 27.11 -0.72
C GLY A 25 8.02 26.69 -1.50
N ALA A 26 6.84 26.59 -0.87
CA ALA A 26 5.57 26.39 -1.58
C ALA A 26 4.88 27.75 -1.84
N GLU A 27 4.29 27.91 -3.03
CA GLU A 27 3.52 29.11 -3.35
C GLU A 27 2.13 29.08 -2.69
N ALA A 28 1.70 30.18 -2.09
CA ALA A 28 0.37 30.32 -1.48
C ALA A 28 -0.78 30.11 -2.49
N SER A 29 -0.53 30.34 -3.78
CA SER A 29 -1.45 30.07 -4.89
C SER A 29 -1.78 28.57 -5.09
N ALA A 30 -0.97 27.68 -4.52
CA ALA A 30 -1.18 26.24 -4.58
C ALA A 30 -2.26 25.72 -3.60
N ILE A 31 -2.75 26.56 -2.67
CA ILE A 31 -3.77 26.16 -1.70
C ILE A 31 -5.15 26.36 -2.34
N ARG A 32 -5.91 25.27 -2.46
CA ARG A 32 -7.31 25.29 -2.93
C ARG A 32 -8.24 24.72 -1.87
N PRO A 33 -9.38 25.37 -1.62
CA PRO A 33 -10.43 24.73 -0.85
C PRO A 33 -10.96 23.51 -1.62
N VAL A 34 -11.15 22.39 -0.92
CA VAL A 34 -11.73 21.19 -1.48
C VAL A 34 -12.91 20.76 -0.61
N GLU A 35 -13.88 20.08 -1.19
CA GLU A 35 -15.03 19.60 -0.45
C GLU A 35 -14.60 18.67 0.69
N PRO A 36 -15.15 18.87 1.91
CA PRO A 36 -14.87 18.02 3.05
C PRO A 36 -15.45 16.62 2.80
N ARG A 37 -14.66 15.60 3.11
CA ARG A 37 -15.13 14.21 3.08
C ARG A 37 -15.74 13.85 4.43
N LEU A 38 -16.70 12.93 4.45
CA LEU A 38 -17.27 12.40 5.68
C LEU A 38 -16.19 11.86 6.62
N GLU A 39 -15.18 11.23 6.05
CA GLU A 39 -14.00 10.73 6.77
C GLU A 39 -13.22 11.84 7.49
N ASP A 40 -13.06 13.01 6.88
CA ASP A 40 -12.37 14.16 7.49
C ASP A 40 -13.12 14.65 8.74
N ALA A 41 -14.45 14.79 8.65
CA ALA A 41 -15.30 15.16 9.76
C ALA A 41 -15.27 14.09 10.87
N PHE A 42 -15.35 12.83 10.51
CA PHE A 42 -15.31 11.72 11.47
C PHE A 42 -13.98 11.67 12.23
N VAL A 43 -12.85 11.80 11.53
CA VAL A 43 -11.52 11.84 12.16
C VAL A 43 -11.35 13.06 13.05
N ALA A 44 -11.83 14.23 12.62
CA ALA A 44 -11.80 15.45 13.45
C ALA A 44 -12.57 15.28 14.77
N LEU A 45 -13.80 14.76 14.70
CA LEU A 45 -14.64 14.50 15.88
C LEU A 45 -14.04 13.45 16.83
N LEU A 46 -13.43 12.39 16.29
CA LEU A 46 -12.75 11.38 17.10
C LEU A 46 -11.54 11.94 17.84
N ARG A 47 -10.75 12.79 17.19
CA ARG A 47 -9.60 13.45 17.81
C ARG A 47 -10.01 14.41 18.91
N GLU A 48 -11.05 15.21 18.67
CA GLU A 48 -11.62 16.09 19.68
C GLU A 48 -12.08 15.31 20.93
N LYS A 49 -12.74 14.16 20.73
CA LYS A 49 -13.24 13.31 21.81
C LYS A 49 -12.13 12.57 22.57
N ARG A 50 -11.01 12.22 21.90
CA ARG A 50 -9.87 11.51 22.53
C ARG A 50 -8.90 12.45 23.25
N GLY A 51 -9.04 13.77 23.11
CA GLY A 51 -8.07 14.77 23.59
C GLY A 51 -6.77 14.72 22.79
N THR A 52 -5.92 15.72 22.99
CA THR A 52 -4.66 15.90 22.25
C THR A 52 -3.56 14.86 22.54
N GLU A 53 -3.86 13.78 23.25
CA GLU A 53 -2.85 12.77 23.63
C GLU A 53 -2.47 11.77 22.51
N GLY A 54 -3.07 11.85 21.32
CA GLY A 54 -2.91 10.86 20.25
C GLY A 54 -2.05 11.23 19.05
N GLY A 55 -1.50 12.42 19.01
CA GLY A 55 -0.71 12.89 17.86
C GLY A 55 0.80 12.66 18.04
N ARG A 56 1.25 11.47 18.44
CA ARG A 56 2.67 11.16 18.24
C ARG A 56 2.94 11.11 16.74
N ALA A 57 3.77 12.05 16.27
CA ALA A 57 4.33 11.97 14.95
C ALA A 57 4.78 10.52 14.71
N VAL A 58 4.39 9.94 13.59
CA VAL A 58 4.98 8.67 13.14
C VAL A 58 6.47 8.89 13.18
N HIS A 59 7.15 8.31 14.17
CA HIS A 59 8.59 8.49 14.29
C HIS A 59 9.17 8.01 12.96
N ALA A 60 10.02 8.87 12.37
CA ALA A 60 10.80 8.48 11.22
C ALA A 60 11.38 7.09 11.54
N LEU A 61 11.06 6.12 10.68
CA LEU A 61 11.60 4.77 10.86
C LEU A 61 13.12 4.92 11.01
N PRO A 62 13.75 4.36 12.06
CA PRO A 62 15.19 4.39 12.12
C PRO A 62 15.68 3.85 10.79
N PRO A 63 16.71 4.44 10.20
CA PRO A 63 17.26 3.96 8.96
C PRO A 63 17.61 2.49 9.20
N GLY A 64 16.84 1.58 8.59
CA GLY A 64 17.23 0.21 8.42
C GLY A 64 18.60 0.20 7.71
N ARG A 65 19.04 -0.88 7.17
CA ARG A 65 20.27 -0.98 6.38
C ARG A 65 20.46 0.11 5.32
N ALA A 66 19.45 0.95 5.07
CA ALA A 66 19.42 2.18 4.29
C ALA A 66 20.19 3.37 4.88
N THR A 67 21.13 3.17 5.83
CA THR A 67 22.12 4.19 6.22
C THR A 67 23.28 4.35 5.26
N ALA A 68 23.46 3.44 4.32
CA ALA A 68 24.03 3.83 3.04
C ALA A 68 22.84 4.22 2.16
N PRO A 69 22.88 5.36 1.42
CA PRO A 69 21.93 5.56 0.35
C PRO A 69 21.97 4.26 -0.44
N VAL A 70 20.85 3.50 -0.42
CA VAL A 70 20.73 2.35 -1.30
C VAL A 70 21.02 2.97 -2.64
N ALA A 71 22.22 2.69 -3.18
CA ALA A 71 22.63 3.20 -4.47
C ALA A 71 21.39 2.92 -5.33
N ARG A 72 20.67 3.99 -5.73
CA ARG A 72 19.41 3.86 -6.45
C ARG A 72 19.72 2.84 -7.50
N ARG A 73 19.21 1.62 -7.32
CA ARG A 73 19.47 0.57 -8.28
C ARG A 73 19.00 1.12 -9.60
N GLU A 74 19.89 1.16 -10.56
CA GLU A 74 19.51 1.52 -11.91
C GLU A 74 18.47 0.50 -12.36
N GLY A 75 17.24 0.97 -12.62
CA GLY A 75 16.14 0.16 -13.10
C GLY A 75 14.97 0.02 -12.10
N PRO A 76 13.84 -0.50 -12.58
CA PRO A 76 12.62 -0.66 -11.81
C PRO A 76 12.77 -1.77 -10.73
N ALA A 77 12.07 -1.58 -9.61
CA ALA A 77 12.00 -2.57 -8.54
C ALA A 77 11.15 -3.78 -8.93
N VAL A 78 10.11 -3.55 -9.76
CA VAL A 78 9.24 -4.60 -10.31
C VAL A 78 9.06 -4.35 -11.81
N GLU A 79 9.24 -5.39 -12.62
CA GLU A 79 9.01 -5.39 -14.06
C GLU A 79 8.04 -6.51 -14.41
N VAL A 80 6.98 -6.20 -15.14
CA VAL A 80 5.93 -7.12 -15.56
C VAL A 80 5.68 -6.92 -17.05
N HIS A 81 5.89 -7.97 -17.86
CA HIS A 81 5.75 -7.89 -19.30
C HIS A 81 4.90 -9.04 -19.85
N GLY A 82 3.72 -8.72 -20.39
CA GLY A 82 2.81 -9.67 -21.04
C GLY A 82 2.39 -10.82 -20.13
N VAL A 83 2.25 -10.59 -18.83
CA VAL A 83 1.98 -11.63 -17.86
C VAL A 83 0.54 -12.09 -17.96
N ASN A 84 0.39 -13.42 -18.13
CA ASN A 84 -0.88 -14.12 -18.16
C ASN A 84 -0.96 -15.16 -17.05
N ARG A 85 -2.16 -15.33 -16.47
CA ARG A 85 -2.47 -16.46 -15.61
C ARG A 85 -3.82 -17.05 -15.96
N LYS A 86 -3.80 -18.30 -16.39
CA LYS A 86 -4.98 -19.07 -16.81
C LYS A 86 -5.26 -20.19 -15.81
N PHE A 87 -6.51 -20.42 -15.48
CA PHE A 87 -7.02 -21.56 -14.71
C PHE A 87 -8.07 -22.28 -15.57
N GLY A 88 -7.71 -23.43 -16.14
CA GLY A 88 -8.52 -24.03 -17.19
C GLY A 88 -8.66 -23.07 -18.36
N ASP A 89 -9.90 -22.67 -18.72
CA ASP A 89 -10.18 -21.71 -19.77
C ASP A 89 -10.34 -20.26 -19.28
N PHE A 90 -10.37 -20.06 -17.97
CA PHE A 90 -10.53 -18.75 -17.36
C PHE A 90 -9.19 -18.02 -17.20
N TYR A 91 -9.11 -16.77 -17.70
CA TYR A 91 -7.98 -15.90 -17.48
C TYR A 91 -8.22 -15.04 -16.23
N ALA A 92 -7.47 -15.31 -15.18
CA ALA A 92 -7.47 -14.48 -13.97
C ALA A 92 -6.56 -13.24 -14.11
N VAL A 93 -5.53 -13.32 -14.97
CA VAL A 93 -4.66 -12.20 -15.37
C VAL A 93 -4.40 -12.36 -16.86
N ARG A 94 -4.56 -11.28 -17.63
CA ARG A 94 -4.45 -11.28 -19.09
C ARG A 94 -3.58 -10.12 -19.57
N ASP A 95 -2.48 -10.45 -20.22
CA ASP A 95 -1.56 -9.53 -20.90
C ASP A 95 -1.16 -8.30 -20.08
N VAL A 96 -0.86 -8.51 -18.79
CA VAL A 96 -0.53 -7.42 -17.86
C VAL A 96 0.92 -6.99 -18.07
N THR A 97 1.11 -5.68 -18.29
CA THR A 97 2.42 -5.05 -18.46
C THR A 97 2.47 -3.74 -17.68
N PHE A 98 3.45 -3.60 -16.78
CA PHE A 98 3.80 -2.36 -16.08
C PHE A 98 5.16 -2.49 -15.38
N GLU A 99 5.68 -1.35 -14.93
CA GLU A 99 6.90 -1.26 -14.12
C GLU A 99 6.63 -0.44 -12.85
N VAL A 100 7.36 -0.75 -11.77
CA VAL A 100 7.33 0.00 -10.51
C VAL A 100 8.72 0.49 -10.19
N ALA A 101 8.87 1.79 -9.97
CA ALA A 101 10.14 2.39 -9.62
C ALA A 101 10.57 2.04 -8.17
N ALA A 102 11.87 2.13 -7.89
CA ALA A 102 12.37 1.93 -6.53
C ALA A 102 11.90 3.07 -5.60
N GLY A 103 11.35 2.73 -4.44
CA GLY A 103 10.81 3.68 -3.47
C GLY A 103 9.43 4.24 -3.80
N GLU A 104 8.77 3.73 -4.85
CA GLU A 104 7.43 4.12 -5.27
C GLU A 104 6.35 3.42 -4.43
N VAL A 105 5.26 4.13 -4.14
CA VAL A 105 4.00 3.54 -3.67
C VAL A 105 3.09 3.30 -4.87
N PHE A 106 2.99 2.03 -5.28
CA PHE A 106 2.23 1.63 -6.46
C PHE A 106 0.94 0.88 -6.08
N GLY A 107 -0.20 1.37 -6.56
CA GLY A 107 -1.53 0.81 -6.29
C GLY A 107 -2.01 -0.13 -7.39
N LEU A 108 -2.64 -1.26 -7.01
CA LEU A 108 -3.49 -2.05 -7.88
C LEU A 108 -4.95 -1.85 -7.44
N LEU A 109 -5.69 -1.05 -8.18
CA LEU A 109 -7.09 -0.71 -7.92
C LEU A 109 -8.02 -1.55 -8.78
N GLY A 110 -9.15 -1.95 -8.24
CA GLY A 110 -10.19 -2.65 -8.98
C GLY A 110 -11.16 -3.42 -8.10
N PRO A 111 -12.28 -3.89 -8.64
CA PRO A 111 -13.28 -4.63 -7.90
C PRO A 111 -12.77 -6.02 -7.47
N ASN A 112 -13.53 -6.67 -6.60
CA ASN A 112 -13.29 -8.07 -6.27
C ASN A 112 -13.41 -8.93 -7.53
N GLY A 113 -12.48 -9.86 -7.70
CA GLY A 113 -12.42 -10.69 -8.91
C GLY A 113 -11.65 -10.07 -10.08
N ALA A 114 -11.17 -8.82 -10.01
CA ALA A 114 -10.40 -8.17 -11.06
C ALA A 114 -9.02 -8.79 -11.36
N GLY A 115 -8.57 -9.77 -10.56
CA GLY A 115 -7.27 -10.42 -10.73
C GLY A 115 -6.15 -9.88 -9.83
N LYS A 116 -6.39 -8.85 -9.01
CA LYS A 116 -5.38 -8.18 -8.15
C LYS A 116 -4.60 -9.16 -7.28
N SER A 117 -5.28 -9.93 -6.41
CA SER A 117 -4.60 -10.88 -5.51
C SER A 117 -3.94 -12.03 -6.26
N THR A 118 -4.44 -12.41 -7.44
CA THR A 118 -3.77 -13.38 -8.31
C THR A 118 -2.45 -12.81 -8.82
N LEU A 119 -2.46 -11.60 -9.33
CA LEU A 119 -1.25 -10.90 -9.78
C LEU A 119 -0.26 -10.70 -8.63
N PHE A 120 -0.72 -10.30 -7.45
CA PHE A 120 0.13 -10.18 -6.25
C PHE A 120 0.84 -11.50 -5.90
N ARG A 121 0.11 -12.61 -5.89
CA ARG A 121 0.71 -13.93 -5.65
C ARG A 121 1.76 -14.31 -6.68
N ILE A 122 1.55 -13.90 -7.93
CA ILE A 122 2.55 -14.10 -8.99
C ILE A 122 3.79 -13.26 -8.70
N LEU A 123 3.64 -11.97 -8.35
CA LEU A 123 4.73 -11.07 -8.04
C LEU A 123 5.51 -11.47 -6.78
N CYS A 124 4.85 -12.10 -5.82
CA CYS A 124 5.51 -12.67 -4.64
C CYS A 124 6.18 -14.03 -4.91
N GLY A 125 6.10 -14.56 -6.14
CA GLY A 125 6.61 -15.89 -6.48
C GLY A 125 5.89 -17.04 -5.76
N LEU A 126 4.64 -16.81 -5.35
CA LEU A 126 3.76 -17.82 -4.72
C LEU A 126 2.92 -18.57 -5.75
N LEU A 127 2.76 -18.01 -6.95
CA LEU A 127 2.00 -18.58 -8.05
C LEU A 127 2.79 -18.35 -9.35
N PRO A 128 3.08 -19.40 -10.16
CA PRO A 128 3.75 -19.19 -11.43
C PRO A 128 2.81 -18.55 -12.45
N PRO A 129 3.29 -17.64 -13.32
CA PRO A 129 2.52 -17.18 -14.48
C PRO A 129 2.34 -18.31 -15.49
N THR A 130 1.31 -18.22 -16.34
CA THR A 130 1.15 -19.12 -17.50
C THR A 130 2.08 -18.72 -18.64
N SER A 131 2.24 -17.40 -18.85
CA SER A 131 3.17 -16.83 -19.82
C SER A 131 3.57 -15.40 -19.41
N GLY A 132 4.49 -14.82 -20.16
CA GLY A 132 5.07 -13.52 -19.86
C GLY A 132 6.32 -13.61 -19.01
N THR A 133 6.90 -12.46 -18.69
CA THR A 133 8.13 -12.36 -17.90
C THR A 133 7.93 -11.38 -16.77
N LEU A 134 8.55 -11.67 -15.61
CA LEU A 134 8.50 -10.78 -14.47
C LEU A 134 9.82 -10.82 -13.68
N ARG A 135 10.24 -9.64 -13.23
CA ARG A 135 11.39 -9.48 -12.35
C ARG A 135 10.97 -8.70 -11.11
N VAL A 136 11.43 -9.14 -9.96
CA VAL A 136 11.16 -8.49 -8.68
C VAL A 136 12.48 -8.36 -7.93
N ALA A 137 12.78 -7.18 -7.43
CA ALA A 137 14.07 -6.84 -6.84
C ALA A 137 15.26 -7.16 -7.78
N GLY A 138 15.07 -7.00 -9.09
CA GLY A 138 16.05 -7.30 -10.14
C GLY A 138 16.23 -8.79 -10.45
N LEU A 139 15.42 -9.68 -9.84
CA LEU A 139 15.52 -11.13 -10.01
C LEU A 139 14.36 -11.69 -10.85
N ASP A 140 14.67 -12.51 -11.85
CA ASP A 140 13.65 -13.22 -12.64
C ASP A 140 13.02 -14.32 -11.77
N LEU A 141 11.71 -14.21 -11.52
CA LEU A 141 10.99 -15.13 -10.63
C LEU A 141 10.86 -16.56 -11.18
N ARG A 142 11.10 -16.79 -12.47
CA ARG A 142 11.11 -18.14 -13.03
C ARG A 142 12.30 -18.97 -12.53
N HIS A 143 13.41 -18.30 -12.19
CA HIS A 143 14.67 -18.96 -11.83
C HIS A 143 15.12 -18.65 -10.40
N ALA A 144 14.75 -17.51 -9.84
CA ALA A 144 15.25 -17.01 -8.57
C ALA A 144 14.15 -16.64 -7.56
N ALA A 145 12.99 -17.31 -7.60
CA ALA A 145 11.85 -16.99 -6.74
C ALA A 145 12.18 -17.03 -5.24
N ALA A 146 13.00 -17.95 -4.78
CA ALA A 146 13.41 -18.04 -3.38
C ALA A 146 14.28 -16.85 -2.96
N ALA A 147 15.24 -16.46 -3.79
CA ALA A 147 16.08 -15.28 -3.56
C ALA A 147 15.29 -13.98 -3.62
N ALA A 148 14.28 -13.89 -4.51
CA ALA A 148 13.38 -12.75 -4.55
C ALA A 148 12.54 -12.66 -3.27
N ARG A 149 11.97 -13.79 -2.79
CA ARG A 149 11.17 -13.80 -1.55
C ARG A 149 11.94 -13.35 -0.31
N SER A 150 13.25 -13.59 -0.23
CA SER A 150 14.06 -13.09 0.91
C SER A 150 14.20 -11.56 0.92
N ARG A 151 13.78 -10.88 -0.16
CA ARG A 151 13.82 -9.42 -0.33
C ARG A 151 12.43 -8.78 -0.35
N ILE A 152 11.39 -9.61 -0.17
CA ILE A 152 9.98 -9.22 -0.23
C ILE A 152 9.37 -9.38 1.15
N GLY A 153 8.70 -8.34 1.65
CA GLY A 153 7.71 -8.44 2.71
C GLY A 153 6.33 -8.65 2.09
N TYR A 154 5.52 -9.52 2.69
CA TYR A 154 4.14 -9.76 2.22
C TYR A 154 3.15 -9.75 3.37
N MET A 155 2.13 -8.94 3.24
CA MET A 155 0.99 -8.88 4.13
C MET A 155 -0.26 -9.29 3.34
N SER A 156 -0.86 -10.42 3.73
CA SER A 156 -2.06 -10.95 3.08
C SER A 156 -3.33 -10.27 3.59
N GLN A 157 -4.37 -10.24 2.76
CA GLN A 157 -5.69 -9.70 3.08
C GLN A 157 -6.29 -10.32 4.35
N ARG A 158 -6.17 -11.63 4.51
CA ARG A 158 -6.64 -12.32 5.72
C ARG A 158 -5.54 -12.32 6.77
N PHE A 159 -5.94 -12.11 8.03
CA PHE A 159 -5.01 -12.27 9.13
C PHE A 159 -4.42 -13.69 9.12
N SER A 160 -3.15 -13.78 8.73
CA SER A 160 -2.44 -15.04 8.47
C SER A 160 -1.39 -15.35 9.54
N LEU A 161 -1.37 -14.58 10.63
CA LEU A 161 -0.47 -14.79 11.75
C LEU A 161 -1.01 -15.89 12.68
N TYR A 162 -0.14 -16.41 13.52
CA TYR A 162 -0.50 -17.45 14.48
C TYR A 162 -1.35 -16.87 15.61
N GLY A 163 -2.67 -17.09 15.55
CA GLY A 163 -3.62 -16.51 16.50
C GLY A 163 -3.39 -16.89 17.95
N ASN A 164 -2.88 -18.11 18.20
CA ASN A 164 -2.54 -18.66 19.51
C ASN A 164 -1.20 -18.16 20.08
N LEU A 165 -0.38 -17.50 19.30
CA LEU A 165 0.86 -16.90 19.75
C LEU A 165 0.63 -15.45 20.19
N SER A 166 1.43 -14.98 21.15
CA SER A 166 1.48 -13.59 21.54
C SER A 166 2.04 -12.70 20.41
N VAL A 167 1.88 -11.38 20.54
CA VAL A 167 2.48 -10.41 19.64
C VAL A 167 4.00 -10.65 19.51
N ARG A 168 4.71 -10.75 20.64
CA ARG A 168 6.15 -10.97 20.70
C ARG A 168 6.56 -12.30 20.06
N GLU A 169 5.81 -13.36 20.30
CA GLU A 169 6.08 -14.67 19.72
C GLU A 169 5.89 -14.69 18.21
N ASN A 170 4.84 -14.02 17.69
CA ASN A 170 4.68 -13.84 16.24
C ASN A 170 5.88 -13.12 15.62
N LEU A 171 6.31 -11.99 16.19
CA LEU A 171 7.50 -11.25 15.71
C LEU A 171 8.76 -12.14 15.71
N ARG A 172 8.98 -12.91 16.78
CA ARG A 172 10.11 -13.85 16.86
C ARG A 172 10.01 -14.98 15.84
N PHE A 173 8.82 -15.53 15.64
CA PHE A 173 8.59 -16.59 14.66
C PHE A 173 8.92 -16.10 13.24
N PHE A 174 8.33 -14.97 12.82
CA PHE A 174 8.57 -14.45 11.47
C PHE A 174 10.01 -13.99 11.27
N SER A 175 10.64 -13.38 12.25
CA SER A 175 12.07 -13.05 12.16
C SER A 175 12.95 -14.28 12.00
N SER A 176 12.66 -15.37 12.73
CA SER A 176 13.36 -16.64 12.57
C SER A 176 13.16 -17.27 11.19
N ALA A 177 11.95 -17.17 10.62
CA ALA A 177 11.64 -17.66 9.28
C ALA A 177 12.49 -16.96 8.19
N TYR A 178 12.94 -15.74 8.47
CA TYR A 178 13.89 -14.99 7.62
C TYR A 178 15.36 -15.08 8.12
N ASN A 179 15.70 -16.10 8.92
CA ASN A 179 17.04 -16.38 9.43
C ASN A 179 17.63 -15.30 10.38
N LEU A 180 16.79 -14.47 11.00
CA LEU A 180 17.24 -13.59 12.06
C LEU A 180 17.35 -14.38 13.36
N SER A 181 18.44 -14.19 14.09
CA SER A 181 18.70 -14.84 15.38
C SER A 181 19.50 -13.96 16.32
N GLY A 182 19.58 -14.35 17.58
CA GLY A 182 20.46 -13.74 18.59
C GLY A 182 20.16 -12.26 18.83
N ALA A 183 21.19 -11.42 18.80
CA ALA A 183 21.09 -9.99 19.07
C ALA A 183 20.24 -9.25 18.02
N ARG A 184 20.41 -9.58 16.74
CA ARG A 184 19.67 -8.94 15.65
C ARG A 184 18.18 -9.22 15.74
N GLN A 185 17.79 -10.44 16.08
CA GLN A 185 16.37 -10.79 16.26
C GLN A 185 15.75 -9.99 17.41
N ARG A 186 16.47 -9.86 18.55
CA ARG A 186 16.00 -9.05 19.68
C ARG A 186 15.83 -7.59 19.30
N GLU A 187 16.87 -7.00 18.70
CA GLU A 187 16.85 -5.62 18.21
C GLU A 187 15.63 -5.35 17.29
N ARG A 188 15.40 -6.21 16.30
CA ARG A 188 14.28 -6.07 15.39
C ARG A 188 12.91 -6.28 16.05
N THR A 189 12.84 -7.18 17.03
CA THR A 189 11.61 -7.38 17.81
C THR A 189 11.26 -6.14 18.63
N GLU A 190 12.22 -5.56 19.36
CA GLU A 190 11.97 -4.33 20.13
C GLU A 190 11.66 -3.15 19.22
N TRP A 191 12.38 -3.00 18.11
CA TRP A 191 12.07 -2.01 17.09
C TRP A 191 10.61 -2.14 16.59
N ALA A 192 10.15 -3.35 16.27
CA ALA A 192 8.80 -3.57 15.78
C ALA A 192 7.73 -3.24 16.84
N LEU A 193 7.98 -3.63 18.09
CA LEU A 193 7.10 -3.31 19.22
C LEU A 193 6.93 -1.81 19.42
N GLU A 194 8.02 -1.05 19.31
CA GLU A 194 7.99 0.41 19.45
C GLU A 194 7.34 1.11 18.25
N GLN A 195 7.81 0.79 17.03
CA GLN A 195 7.37 1.49 15.80
C GLN A 195 5.91 1.26 15.46
N PHE A 196 5.38 0.09 15.82
CA PHE A 196 3.98 -0.26 15.57
C PHE A 196 3.09 -0.10 16.80
N GLU A 197 3.62 0.50 17.88
CA GLU A 197 2.89 0.74 19.14
C GLU A 197 2.30 -0.55 19.72
N LEU A 198 3.04 -1.65 19.61
CA LEU A 198 2.66 -2.98 20.05
C LEU A 198 3.22 -3.32 21.44
N ALA A 199 4.13 -2.50 22.00
CA ALA A 199 4.81 -2.77 23.25
C ALA A 199 3.85 -3.03 24.44
N PRO A 200 2.74 -2.27 24.64
CA PRO A 200 1.78 -2.53 25.71
C PRO A 200 1.04 -3.87 25.55
N LEU A 201 1.01 -4.42 24.35
CA LEU A 201 0.29 -5.65 23.99
C LEU A 201 1.24 -6.79 23.64
N SER A 202 2.54 -6.67 23.99
CA SER A 202 3.57 -7.61 23.55
C SER A 202 3.29 -9.07 23.96
N GLU A 203 2.70 -9.27 25.13
CA GLU A 203 2.36 -10.59 25.69
C GLU A 203 0.88 -10.98 25.42
N ALA A 204 0.09 -10.09 24.81
CA ALA A 204 -1.31 -10.40 24.47
C ALA A 204 -1.35 -11.40 23.30
N THR A 205 -2.33 -12.31 23.36
CA THR A 205 -2.58 -13.30 22.30
C THR A 205 -3.08 -12.57 21.05
N SER A 206 -2.48 -12.86 19.90
CA SER A 206 -2.75 -12.09 18.69
C SER A 206 -4.18 -12.24 18.15
N GLN A 207 -4.88 -13.35 18.44
CA GLN A 207 -6.29 -13.51 18.09
C GLN A 207 -7.21 -12.52 18.81
N ASP A 208 -6.83 -12.07 20.02
CA ASP A 208 -7.65 -11.19 20.87
C ASP A 208 -7.44 -9.72 20.57
N LEU A 209 -6.49 -9.39 19.70
CA LEU A 209 -6.23 -8.02 19.24
C LEU A 209 -7.41 -7.49 18.41
N SER A 210 -7.68 -6.18 18.53
CA SER A 210 -8.54 -5.50 17.57
C SER A 210 -7.96 -5.56 16.15
N LEU A 211 -8.81 -5.37 15.13
CA LEU A 211 -8.39 -5.48 13.74
C LEU A 211 -7.23 -4.52 13.42
N GLY A 212 -7.27 -3.27 13.90
CA GLY A 212 -6.18 -2.32 13.68
C GLY A 212 -4.83 -2.79 14.25
N TYR A 213 -4.82 -3.39 15.46
CA TYR A 213 -3.60 -3.97 16.02
C TYR A 213 -3.15 -5.24 15.28
N LYS A 214 -4.09 -6.05 14.78
CA LYS A 214 -3.77 -7.19 13.91
C LYS A 214 -3.07 -6.74 12.63
N GLN A 215 -3.53 -5.66 12.01
CA GLN A 215 -2.92 -5.08 10.82
C GLN A 215 -1.51 -4.53 11.12
N ARG A 216 -1.34 -3.81 12.23
CA ARG A 216 -0.02 -3.32 12.68
C ARG A 216 0.95 -4.47 12.91
N LEU A 217 0.52 -5.54 13.56
CA LEU A 217 1.35 -6.74 13.79
C LEU A 217 1.70 -7.44 12.49
N ALA A 218 0.75 -7.60 11.56
CA ALA A 218 1.00 -8.20 10.25
C ALA A 218 2.03 -7.41 9.44
N MET A 219 1.91 -6.08 9.41
CA MET A 219 2.89 -5.21 8.77
C MET A 219 4.27 -5.29 9.43
N ALA A 220 4.31 -5.28 10.78
CA ALA A 220 5.55 -5.43 11.53
C ALA A 220 6.25 -6.75 11.19
N CYS A 221 5.52 -7.87 11.17
CA CYS A 221 6.06 -9.19 10.80
C CYS A 221 6.62 -9.20 9.36
N ALA A 222 5.94 -8.56 8.42
CA ALA A 222 6.39 -8.45 7.03
C ALA A 222 7.67 -7.62 6.86
N LEU A 223 8.01 -6.78 7.84
CA LEU A 223 9.18 -5.89 7.84
C LEU A 223 10.36 -6.39 8.70
N MET A 224 10.24 -7.54 9.37
CA MET A 224 11.26 -8.03 10.29
C MET A 224 12.63 -8.19 9.63
N HIS A 225 12.68 -8.63 8.38
CA HIS A 225 13.89 -8.90 7.61
C HIS A 225 14.36 -7.74 6.73
N GLU A 226 13.77 -6.55 6.90
CA GLU A 226 14.12 -5.33 6.15
C GLU A 226 14.04 -5.52 4.62
N PRO A 227 12.85 -5.84 4.09
CA PRO A 227 12.68 -6.11 2.67
C PRO A 227 12.93 -4.85 1.82
N ASP A 228 13.35 -5.06 0.56
CA ASP A 228 13.45 -3.98 -0.44
C ASP A 228 12.06 -3.58 -0.96
N ILE A 229 11.13 -4.55 -1.00
CA ILE A 229 9.77 -4.37 -1.53
C ILE A 229 8.76 -4.93 -0.54
N LEU A 230 7.72 -4.17 -0.25
CA LEU A 230 6.60 -4.57 0.61
C LEU A 230 5.32 -4.70 -0.22
N PHE A 231 4.71 -5.88 -0.20
CA PHE A 231 3.43 -6.17 -0.82
C PHE A 231 2.33 -6.20 0.24
N LEU A 232 1.29 -5.37 0.06
CA LEU A 232 0.17 -5.21 0.98
C LEU A 232 -1.15 -5.55 0.26
N ASP A 233 -1.74 -6.70 0.57
CA ASP A 233 -2.98 -7.15 -0.08
C ASP A 233 -4.20 -6.69 0.73
N GLU A 234 -4.88 -5.65 0.28
CA GLU A 234 -6.04 -4.99 0.93
C GLU A 234 -5.83 -4.70 2.42
N PRO A 235 -4.74 -4.02 2.80
CA PRO A 235 -4.27 -3.95 4.19
C PRO A 235 -5.21 -3.22 5.14
N THR A 236 -6.11 -2.40 4.63
CA THR A 236 -7.02 -1.54 5.41
C THR A 236 -8.47 -2.00 5.33
N SER A 237 -8.73 -3.17 4.73
CA SER A 237 -10.08 -3.72 4.63
C SER A 237 -10.69 -3.97 6.02
N GLY A 238 -11.88 -3.38 6.26
CA GLY A 238 -12.59 -3.47 7.54
C GLY A 238 -12.03 -2.63 8.69
N VAL A 239 -11.01 -1.81 8.45
CA VAL A 239 -10.39 -0.93 9.45
C VAL A 239 -11.14 0.41 9.49
N ASP A 240 -11.28 0.98 10.67
CA ASP A 240 -11.90 2.30 10.83
C ASP A 240 -11.10 3.43 10.15
N PRO A 241 -11.73 4.56 9.81
CA PRO A 241 -11.07 5.63 9.05
C PRO A 241 -9.83 6.22 9.72
N LEU A 242 -9.79 6.30 11.06
CA LEU A 242 -8.63 6.84 11.77
C LEU A 242 -7.45 5.88 11.67
N ALA A 243 -7.66 4.59 11.95
CA ALA A 243 -6.62 3.57 11.84
C ALA A 243 -6.16 3.40 10.37
N ARG A 244 -7.05 3.59 9.38
CA ARG A 244 -6.70 3.63 7.95
C ARG A 244 -5.73 4.76 7.65
N ARG A 245 -5.99 5.99 8.12
CA ARG A 245 -5.07 7.13 7.94
C ARG A 245 -3.72 6.90 8.58
N GLU A 246 -3.69 6.37 9.79
CA GLU A 246 -2.45 6.01 10.47
C GLU A 246 -1.67 4.97 9.68
N PHE A 247 -2.35 3.98 9.10
CA PHE A 247 -1.73 2.94 8.29
C PHE A 247 -1.09 3.53 7.01
N TRP A 248 -1.81 4.40 6.29
CA TRP A 248 -1.28 5.09 5.11
C TRP A 248 -0.13 6.04 5.45
N SER A 249 -0.17 6.70 6.59
CA SER A 249 0.95 7.51 7.08
C SER A 249 2.23 6.66 7.28
N ARG A 250 2.09 5.41 7.78
CA ARG A 250 3.20 4.46 7.92
C ARG A 250 3.71 3.97 6.56
N ILE A 251 2.81 3.70 5.60
CA ILE A 251 3.17 3.36 4.21
C ILE A 251 4.05 4.45 3.62
N ASN A 252 3.62 5.71 3.70
CA ASN A 252 4.37 6.83 3.17
C ASN A 252 5.75 6.99 3.85
N ALA A 253 5.82 6.83 5.18
CA ALA A 253 7.09 6.89 5.89
C ALA A 253 8.06 5.77 5.47
N LEU A 254 7.55 4.56 5.21
CA LEU A 254 8.34 3.45 4.66
C LEU A 254 8.86 3.76 3.25
N ALA A 255 8.01 4.29 2.37
CA ALA A 255 8.41 4.67 1.01
C ALA A 255 9.49 5.76 1.04
N GLN A 256 9.33 6.78 1.88
CA GLN A 256 10.35 7.83 2.09
C GLN A 256 11.67 7.28 2.62
N SER A 257 11.66 6.16 3.35
CA SER A 257 12.88 5.47 3.78
C SER A 257 13.52 4.61 2.68
N GLY A 258 12.91 4.55 1.48
CA GLY A 258 13.43 3.85 0.31
C GLY A 258 12.83 2.46 0.06
N VAL A 259 11.86 2.02 0.85
CA VAL A 259 11.14 0.76 0.60
C VAL A 259 10.16 0.97 -0.55
N THR A 260 10.20 0.11 -1.56
CA THR A 260 9.17 0.09 -2.62
C THR A 260 7.91 -0.58 -2.09
N ILE A 261 6.75 0.01 -2.32
CA ILE A 261 5.50 -0.52 -1.77
C ILE A 261 4.49 -0.77 -2.88
N MET A 262 3.93 -1.97 -2.89
CA MET A 262 2.79 -2.32 -3.74
C MET A 262 1.56 -2.60 -2.86
N VAL A 263 0.45 -1.94 -3.16
CA VAL A 263 -0.80 -2.08 -2.41
C VAL A 263 -1.92 -2.51 -3.34
N THR A 264 -2.69 -3.54 -2.97
CA THR A 264 -3.99 -3.75 -3.60
C THR A 264 -5.09 -3.08 -2.80
N THR A 265 -6.06 -2.48 -3.46
CA THR A 265 -7.24 -1.92 -2.83
C THR A 265 -8.45 -1.98 -3.76
N HIS A 266 -9.63 -1.99 -3.18
CA HIS A 266 -10.89 -1.75 -3.88
C HIS A 266 -11.51 -0.40 -3.46
N PHE A 267 -10.87 0.33 -2.53
CA PHE A 267 -11.30 1.65 -2.10
C PHE A 267 -10.74 2.72 -3.03
N MET A 268 -11.62 3.44 -3.73
CA MET A 268 -11.24 4.47 -4.69
C MET A 268 -10.48 5.64 -4.02
N GLU A 269 -10.80 5.94 -2.76
CA GLU A 269 -10.12 6.98 -1.98
C GLU A 269 -8.66 6.64 -1.69
N GLU A 270 -8.35 5.34 -1.50
CA GLU A 270 -6.98 4.89 -1.21
C GLU A 270 -6.07 4.97 -2.42
N ALA A 271 -6.61 4.91 -3.63
CA ALA A 271 -5.85 5.10 -4.85
C ALA A 271 -5.14 6.46 -4.90
N GLU A 272 -5.72 7.47 -4.25
CA GLU A 272 -5.14 8.82 -4.19
C GLU A 272 -3.90 8.94 -3.30
N TYR A 273 -3.62 7.93 -2.45
CA TYR A 273 -2.39 7.89 -1.64
C TYR A 273 -1.20 7.28 -2.39
N CYS A 274 -1.44 6.67 -3.55
CA CYS A 274 -0.39 6.04 -4.36
C CYS A 274 0.28 7.07 -5.27
N ASP A 275 1.59 6.92 -5.52
CA ASP A 275 2.31 7.73 -6.49
C ASP A 275 1.82 7.42 -7.92
N ARG A 276 1.68 6.15 -8.23
CA ARG A 276 1.06 5.65 -9.46
C ARG A 276 0.18 4.45 -9.16
N LEU A 277 -0.74 4.16 -10.08
CA LEU A 277 -1.62 3.00 -9.94
C LEU A 277 -1.96 2.37 -11.30
N ALA A 278 -2.30 1.10 -11.25
CA ALA A 278 -2.94 0.38 -12.32
C ALA A 278 -4.39 0.06 -11.93
N ILE A 279 -5.34 0.45 -12.76
CA ILE A 279 -6.75 0.09 -12.62
C ILE A 279 -6.96 -1.23 -13.35
N MET A 280 -7.44 -2.23 -12.63
CA MET A 280 -7.69 -3.57 -13.15
C MET A 280 -9.17 -3.92 -13.18
N ALA A 281 -9.60 -4.58 -14.27
CA ALA A 281 -10.88 -5.27 -14.35
C ALA A 281 -10.74 -6.52 -15.24
N GLU A 282 -11.44 -7.59 -14.87
CA GLU A 282 -11.48 -8.87 -15.62
C GLU A 282 -10.09 -9.41 -16.02
N GLY A 283 -9.11 -9.22 -15.15
CA GLY A 283 -7.73 -9.69 -15.35
C GLY A 283 -6.84 -8.78 -16.19
N GLU A 284 -7.33 -7.65 -16.70
CA GLU A 284 -6.58 -6.72 -17.54
C GLU A 284 -6.34 -5.38 -16.85
N VAL A 285 -5.31 -4.66 -17.28
CA VAL A 285 -5.06 -3.27 -16.87
C VAL A 285 -5.80 -2.32 -17.82
N LEU A 286 -6.75 -1.55 -17.28
CA LEU A 286 -7.53 -0.58 -18.04
C LEU A 286 -6.86 0.79 -18.14
N ALA A 287 -6.17 1.19 -17.08
CA ALA A 287 -5.42 2.44 -17.01
C ALA A 287 -4.21 2.27 -16.10
N LEU A 288 -3.15 3.00 -16.42
CA LEU A 288 -1.88 3.03 -15.69
C LEU A 288 -1.37 4.47 -15.65
N GLY A 289 -1.05 5.00 -14.48
CA GLY A 289 -0.49 6.33 -14.34
C GLY A 289 -0.67 6.94 -12.96
N VAL A 290 -0.41 8.25 -12.87
CA VAL A 290 -0.65 9.04 -11.66
C VAL A 290 -2.16 9.22 -11.46
N PRO A 291 -2.70 9.14 -10.22
CA PRO A 291 -4.14 9.28 -9.97
C PRO A 291 -4.77 10.53 -10.62
N SER A 292 -4.09 11.67 -10.53
CA SER A 292 -4.57 12.94 -11.12
C SER A 292 -4.63 12.91 -12.65
N GLU A 293 -3.72 12.19 -13.32
CA GLU A 293 -3.71 12.03 -14.78
C GLU A 293 -4.83 11.09 -15.24
N ILE A 294 -5.04 9.99 -14.53
CA ILE A 294 -6.12 9.04 -14.82
C ILE A 294 -7.47 9.75 -14.70
N LYS A 295 -7.70 10.51 -13.64
CA LYS A 295 -8.91 11.33 -13.48
C LYS A 295 -9.07 12.34 -14.63
N ARG A 296 -7.98 13.04 -14.97
CA ARG A 296 -7.99 14.04 -16.06
C ARG A 296 -8.33 13.43 -17.41
N GLY A 297 -7.88 12.20 -17.68
CA GLY A 297 -8.19 11.46 -18.91
C GLY A 297 -9.68 11.13 -19.08
N GLN A 298 -10.46 11.17 -17.99
CA GLN A 298 -11.90 10.86 -17.99
C GLN A 298 -12.80 12.10 -17.86
N ARG A 299 -12.26 13.30 -18.13
CA ARG A 299 -13.03 14.55 -18.15
C ARG A 299 -14.05 14.55 -19.28
N SER A 300 -15.23 15.10 -19.01
CA SER A 300 -16.29 15.32 -19.99
C SER A 300 -17.02 16.64 -19.68
N GLU A 301 -17.87 17.12 -20.62
CA GLU A 301 -18.65 18.36 -20.41
C GLU A 301 -19.51 18.34 -19.14
N GLY A 302 -20.01 17.15 -18.76
CA GLY A 302 -20.79 16.96 -17.54
C GLY A 302 -19.94 16.68 -16.28
N ARG A 303 -18.63 16.45 -16.42
CA ARG A 303 -17.69 16.07 -15.34
C ARG A 303 -16.33 16.69 -15.58
N PRO A 304 -16.15 17.98 -15.27
CA PRO A 304 -14.88 18.69 -15.51
C PRO A 304 -13.77 18.24 -14.56
N GLU A 305 -14.12 17.79 -13.35
CA GLU A 305 -13.17 17.28 -12.33
C GLU A 305 -13.72 15.96 -11.75
N PRO A 306 -13.57 14.83 -12.46
CA PRO A 306 -14.08 13.56 -11.99
C PRO A 306 -13.34 13.07 -10.74
N THR A 307 -14.06 12.44 -9.82
CA THR A 307 -13.51 11.65 -8.72
C THR A 307 -12.83 10.38 -9.26
N MET A 308 -12.06 9.68 -8.43
CA MET A 308 -11.47 8.40 -8.83
C MET A 308 -12.56 7.35 -9.13
N GLU A 309 -13.67 7.37 -8.39
CA GLU A 309 -14.81 6.47 -8.62
C GLU A 309 -15.46 6.73 -9.98
N GLU A 310 -15.72 7.99 -10.31
CA GLU A 310 -16.29 8.38 -11.62
C GLU A 310 -15.34 8.05 -12.78
N ALA A 311 -14.03 8.24 -12.59
CA ALA A 311 -13.04 7.85 -13.59
C ALA A 311 -12.99 6.33 -13.78
N PHE A 312 -13.09 5.55 -12.71
CA PHE A 312 -13.18 4.10 -12.78
C PHE A 312 -14.43 3.63 -13.54
N ILE A 313 -15.61 4.18 -13.21
CA ILE A 313 -16.88 3.85 -13.90
C ILE A 313 -16.74 4.15 -15.39
N ALA A 314 -16.22 5.33 -15.76
CA ALA A 314 -16.05 5.71 -17.17
C ALA A 314 -15.13 4.73 -17.93
N LEU A 315 -14.03 4.27 -17.31
CA LEU A 315 -13.14 3.27 -17.92
C LEU A 315 -13.83 1.92 -18.15
N ILE A 316 -14.67 1.47 -17.21
CA ILE A 316 -15.45 0.23 -17.37
C ILE A 316 -16.46 0.36 -18.49
N GLU A 317 -17.18 1.48 -18.56
CA GLU A 317 -18.17 1.74 -19.63
C GLU A 317 -17.51 1.84 -21.02
N GLU A 318 -16.34 2.48 -21.11
CA GLU A 318 -15.57 2.57 -22.35
C GLU A 318 -15.12 1.19 -22.83
N ARG A 319 -14.67 0.34 -21.90
CA ARG A 319 -14.33 -1.04 -22.22
C ARG A 319 -15.55 -1.84 -22.71
N GLY A 320 -16.68 -1.72 -22.02
CA GLY A 320 -17.92 -2.42 -22.43
C GLY A 320 -18.38 -2.04 -23.84
N ARG A 321 -18.14 -0.79 -24.25
CA ARG A 321 -18.42 -0.33 -25.63
C ARG A 321 -17.43 -0.87 -26.68
N LYS A 322 -16.18 -1.16 -26.28
CA LYS A 322 -15.14 -1.71 -27.15
C LYS A 322 -15.17 -3.24 -27.26
N ALA A 323 -15.81 -3.93 -26.31
CA ALA A 323 -15.96 -5.38 -26.38
C ALA A 323 -16.92 -5.73 -27.53
N PRO A 324 -16.54 -6.61 -28.50
CA PRO A 324 -17.47 -7.08 -29.51
C PRO A 324 -18.64 -7.79 -28.81
N ALA A 325 -19.86 -7.51 -29.28
CA ALA A 325 -21.06 -8.23 -28.83
C ALA A 325 -20.82 -9.74 -29.04
N ALA A 326 -20.91 -10.51 -27.95
CA ALA A 326 -20.68 -11.95 -27.93
C ALA A 326 -21.81 -12.70 -28.66
#